data_75dec8699b895e900ae0e72a283ee0ab
#
_entry.id   75dec8699b895e900ae0e72a283ee0ab
#
_cell.length_a   1.000
_cell.length_b   1.000
_cell.length_c   1.000
_cell.angle_alpha   90.00
_cell.angle_beta   90.00
_cell.angle_gamma   90.00
#
_symmetry.space_group_name_H-M   'P 1'
#
loop_
_entity.id
_entity.type
_entity.pdbx_description
1 polymer ?
#
loop_
_entity_poly.entity_id
_entity_poly.type
_entity_poly.pdbx_seq_one_letter_code
_entity_poly.pdbx_strand_id
1 'polypeptide(L)'
;MRILSEDQVRDKAREILHFYDDDKALSDTGQLTSFNVLGQNFRSNPWKGDNHKPDGWYLPKDKNMPCLLLEAKASDKDLTVIAEDEIKRNMKIALRHYPNVMGITYNGKDVKVYRNEESGCDDFVEAQLADKLQNKDYYLHVFLDKPVDTQEIYKLTRRINDDLHFQFGIRNLYDRMIFTAGALVAVRYGLKLHRDMDYATLQSSIISTLNKSLEPSKMQNIKVDTIVDVFRDIRSNYDPGADAIKIFVDNVNAISENVNSSHWRGEDVMAIFFNEFNRYKGKSDNGQVFTPQHIANFMYRLINISPQDSVFDGTCGSGTFLTNSMSNMITAVGGPDTNEAIEIKQHRLYGIEFDKTIYALACANMMIHKDGKTNLELADAMSDDAAHWMHDLNYDEHNDLNKYHITKILMNPPYERKYKPIKILNNVFNNMPKGTDAAVLLPDHKLEKESKKQVKELLTNNKLTKIIKLPEETFSEGVSVSIFIFKLGEPTDPDDGIFTCEIKKDGLETVKNQGRQDIKHRWPKIEDSWVKTIKRQDTSADKTCQWITPDLDNCENLSYPVKMPPFSISEEDFMRTVMNYEMFKQGIDTKELEDKLIDKVMYQSKVQDNTDSISIELQKSGDQ
;
A
#
# COMPACT_ATOMS: atom_id res chain seq x y z
N MET A 1 1.14 -14.16 31.64
CA MET A 1 1.68 -15.18 30.72
C MET A 1 2.86 -15.87 31.43
N ARG A 2 3.04 -17.18 31.24
CA ARG A 2 4.21 -17.92 31.80
C ARG A 2 5.44 -17.46 31.02
N ILE A 3 6.51 -17.07 31.70
CA ILE A 3 7.80 -16.72 31.08
C ILE A 3 8.40 -18.02 30.53
N LEU A 4 8.74 -18.01 29.24
CA LEU A 4 9.44 -19.14 28.60
C LEU A 4 10.94 -18.96 28.81
N SER A 5 11.63 -20.05 29.18
CA SER A 5 13.10 -20.05 29.22
C SER A 5 13.69 -20.00 27.80
N GLU A 6 14.96 -19.64 27.66
CA GLU A 6 15.66 -19.61 26.37
C GLU A 6 15.61 -20.96 25.64
N ASP A 7 15.74 -22.08 26.37
CA ASP A 7 15.60 -23.41 25.78
C ASP A 7 14.18 -23.67 25.22
N GLN A 8 13.14 -23.27 25.95
CA GLN A 8 11.77 -23.41 25.47
C GLN A 8 11.49 -22.51 24.25
N VAL A 9 12.10 -21.34 24.19
CA VAL A 9 12.02 -20.43 23.03
C VAL A 9 12.76 -21.02 21.82
N ARG A 10 13.92 -21.63 22.05
CA ARG A 10 14.71 -22.31 21.00
C ARG A 10 13.97 -23.49 20.40
N ASP A 11 13.38 -24.34 21.26
CA ASP A 11 12.58 -25.48 20.81
C ASP A 11 11.36 -25.01 19.97
N LYS A 12 10.68 -23.97 20.44
CA LYS A 12 9.58 -23.36 19.70
C LYS A 12 10.04 -22.77 18.36
N ALA A 13 11.20 -22.11 18.33
CA ALA A 13 11.78 -21.57 17.12
C ALA A 13 12.14 -22.67 16.12
N ARG A 14 12.69 -23.80 16.60
CA ARG A 14 12.99 -24.98 15.77
C ARG A 14 11.77 -25.48 15.02
N GLU A 15 10.63 -25.62 15.73
CA GLU A 15 9.38 -26.08 15.13
C GLU A 15 8.85 -25.10 14.08
N ILE A 16 8.87 -23.80 14.37
CA ILE A 16 8.37 -22.78 13.44
C ILE A 16 9.28 -22.63 12.23
N LEU A 17 10.61 -22.57 12.43
CA LEU A 17 11.59 -22.43 11.37
C LEU A 17 11.73 -23.69 10.52
N HIS A 18 11.26 -24.84 11.01
CA HIS A 18 11.52 -26.15 10.43
C HIS A 18 13.03 -26.42 10.29
N PHE A 19 13.80 -26.11 11.35
CA PHE A 19 15.24 -26.39 11.37
C PHE A 19 15.48 -27.85 11.69
N TYR A 20 15.32 -28.67 10.64
CA TYR A 20 15.61 -30.10 10.63
C TYR A 20 16.59 -30.38 9.51
N ASP A 21 17.47 -31.38 9.72
CA ASP A 21 18.36 -31.87 8.68
C ASP A 21 17.57 -32.33 7.45
N ASP A 22 18.01 -31.89 6.30
CA ASP A 22 17.49 -32.35 5.02
C ASP A 22 18.64 -32.62 4.02
N ASP A 23 18.31 -33.18 2.87
CA ASP A 23 19.31 -33.51 1.83
C ASP A 23 20.01 -32.26 1.25
N LYS A 24 19.50 -31.07 1.47
CA LYS A 24 19.99 -29.80 0.92
C LYS A 24 20.84 -28.98 1.89
N ALA A 25 20.66 -29.19 3.20
CA ALA A 25 21.32 -28.39 4.23
C ALA A 25 21.56 -29.15 5.52
N LEU A 26 22.60 -28.79 6.27
CA LEU A 26 22.78 -29.12 7.67
C LEU A 26 21.96 -28.12 8.50
N SER A 27 20.97 -28.58 9.27
CA SER A 27 20.03 -27.69 9.94
C SER A 27 19.57 -28.27 11.28
N ASP A 28 19.77 -27.52 12.36
CA ASP A 28 19.31 -27.89 13.71
C ASP A 28 19.32 -26.67 14.66
N THR A 29 18.96 -26.91 15.90
CA THR A 29 19.13 -25.97 17.02
C THR A 29 19.91 -26.62 18.17
N GLY A 30 20.72 -25.86 18.91
CA GLY A 30 21.42 -26.43 20.06
C GLY A 30 22.43 -25.49 20.71
N GLN A 31 22.57 -25.59 22.04
CA GLN A 31 23.48 -24.75 22.84
C GLN A 31 24.94 -25.21 22.82
N LEU A 32 25.21 -26.43 22.44
CA LEU A 32 26.54 -27.03 22.59
C LEU A 32 27.35 -27.05 21.30
N THR A 33 26.73 -26.78 20.18
CA THR A 33 27.35 -26.91 18.85
C THR A 33 28.03 -25.60 18.45
N SER A 34 29.35 -25.59 18.42
CA SER A 34 30.11 -24.41 18.00
C SER A 34 30.33 -24.39 16.48
N PHE A 35 30.67 -23.21 15.93
CA PHE A 35 31.05 -23.08 14.52
C PHE A 35 32.22 -24.03 14.15
N ASN A 36 33.19 -24.24 15.06
CA ASN A 36 34.26 -25.20 14.81
C ASN A 36 33.74 -26.64 14.60
N VAL A 37 32.70 -27.05 15.35
CA VAL A 37 32.06 -28.36 15.20
C VAL A 37 31.24 -28.41 13.91
N LEU A 38 30.42 -27.39 13.64
CA LEU A 38 29.66 -27.29 12.39
C LEU A 38 30.58 -27.35 11.17
N GLY A 39 31.73 -26.69 11.25
CA GLY A 39 32.73 -26.64 10.17
C GLY A 39 33.34 -27.99 9.81
N GLN A 40 33.29 -29.00 10.70
CA GLN A 40 33.78 -30.35 10.43
C GLN A 40 32.96 -31.07 9.37
N ASN A 41 31.72 -30.64 9.09
CA ASN A 41 30.88 -31.20 8.04
C ASN A 41 31.29 -30.76 6.62
N PHE A 42 32.23 -29.82 6.50
CA PHE A 42 32.72 -29.33 5.21
C PHE A 42 34.09 -29.95 4.86
N ARG A 43 34.40 -30.07 3.58
CA ARG A 43 35.65 -30.63 3.08
C ARG A 43 36.89 -29.95 3.67
N SER A 44 36.83 -28.65 3.94
CA SER A 44 37.80 -27.89 4.73
C SER A 44 37.01 -27.07 5.76
N ASN A 45 37.33 -27.22 7.04
CA ASN A 45 36.62 -26.49 8.10
C ASN A 45 36.86 -24.96 7.98
N PRO A 46 35.87 -24.17 7.53
CA PRO A 46 36.03 -22.74 7.34
C PRO A 46 36.06 -21.98 8.67
N TRP A 47 35.60 -22.60 9.74
CA TRP A 47 35.49 -22.00 11.08
C TRP A 47 36.41 -22.71 12.11
N LYS A 48 37.52 -23.26 11.66
CA LYS A 48 38.47 -23.97 12.53
C LYS A 48 38.92 -23.07 13.69
N GLY A 49 38.75 -23.55 14.92
CA GLY A 49 39.13 -22.85 16.14
C GLY A 49 38.10 -21.83 16.65
N ASP A 50 36.97 -21.64 15.97
CA ASP A 50 35.92 -20.75 16.39
C ASP A 50 34.92 -21.45 17.33
N ASN A 51 34.90 -21.06 18.61
CA ASN A 51 34.11 -21.69 19.64
C ASN A 51 32.75 -20.98 19.92
N HIS A 52 32.39 -19.96 19.12
CA HIS A 52 31.06 -19.34 19.22
C HIS A 52 30.00 -20.33 18.82
N LYS A 53 28.84 -20.24 19.45
CA LYS A 53 27.74 -21.21 19.33
C LYS A 53 26.48 -20.47 18.93
N PRO A 54 25.98 -20.63 17.71
CA PRO A 54 24.64 -20.14 17.36
C PRO A 54 23.60 -21.04 18.02
N ASP A 55 22.45 -20.49 18.41
CA ASP A 55 21.32 -21.24 18.98
C ASP A 55 20.62 -22.12 17.93
N GLY A 56 20.71 -21.75 16.66
CA GLY A 56 20.22 -22.53 15.56
C GLY A 56 20.87 -22.14 14.23
N TRP A 57 20.83 -23.05 13.31
CA TRP A 57 21.47 -22.88 12.01
C TRP A 57 20.74 -23.63 10.87
N TYR A 58 20.76 -23.04 9.70
CA TYR A 58 20.49 -23.66 8.41
C TYR A 58 21.68 -23.36 7.50
N LEU A 59 22.48 -24.38 7.20
CA LEU A 59 23.72 -24.31 6.44
C LEU A 59 23.55 -25.06 5.12
N PRO A 60 23.18 -24.40 4.03
CA PRO A 60 22.92 -25.04 2.74
C PRO A 60 24.19 -25.62 2.14
N LYS A 61 24.05 -26.76 1.41
CA LYS A 61 25.14 -27.37 0.64
C LYS A 61 25.57 -26.49 -0.53
N ASP A 62 24.61 -25.77 -1.13
CA ASP A 62 24.89 -24.73 -2.13
C ASP A 62 25.25 -23.42 -1.46
N LYS A 63 26.48 -22.95 -1.62
CA LYS A 63 27.01 -21.73 -1.06
C LYS A 63 26.32 -20.44 -1.55
N ASN A 64 25.68 -20.51 -2.72
CA ASN A 64 24.95 -19.36 -3.25
C ASN A 64 23.61 -19.14 -2.53
N MET A 65 23.12 -20.18 -1.86
CA MET A 65 21.94 -20.08 -1.00
C MET A 65 22.29 -19.38 0.32
N PRO A 66 21.37 -18.59 0.90
CA PRO A 66 21.61 -17.91 2.15
C PRO A 66 21.72 -18.88 3.33
N CYS A 67 22.71 -18.65 4.17
CA CYS A 67 22.82 -19.26 5.48
C CYS A 67 21.88 -18.54 6.46
N LEU A 68 21.08 -19.31 7.23
CA LEU A 68 20.23 -18.75 8.30
C LEU A 68 20.81 -19.11 9.67
N LEU A 69 20.87 -18.13 10.57
CA LEU A 69 21.32 -18.29 11.95
C LEU A 69 20.21 -17.83 12.90
N LEU A 70 20.07 -18.50 14.02
CA LEU A 70 19.13 -18.16 15.08
C LEU A 70 19.87 -17.78 16.35
N GLU A 71 19.38 -16.76 17.04
CA GLU A 71 19.70 -16.40 18.42
C GLU A 71 18.40 -16.29 19.21
N ALA A 72 18.22 -17.15 20.20
CA ALA A 72 17.03 -17.20 21.05
C ALA A 72 17.26 -16.48 22.37
N LYS A 73 16.24 -15.80 22.86
CA LYS A 73 16.26 -15.17 24.21
C LYS A 73 15.00 -15.56 24.99
N ALA A 74 15.09 -15.59 26.31
CA ALA A 74 13.94 -15.84 27.16
C ALA A 74 12.83 -14.81 26.89
N SER A 75 11.55 -15.19 27.11
CA SER A 75 10.39 -14.40 26.67
C SER A 75 10.19 -13.08 27.45
N ASP A 76 10.94 -12.84 28.49
CA ASP A 76 11.01 -11.59 29.27
C ASP A 76 12.16 -10.67 28.83
N LYS A 77 12.99 -11.09 27.85
CA LYS A 77 14.14 -10.34 27.37
C LYS A 77 13.81 -9.57 26.10
N ASP A 78 14.39 -8.39 25.99
CA ASP A 78 14.37 -7.57 24.80
C ASP A 78 15.36 -8.13 23.75
N LEU A 79 15.02 -7.98 22.47
CA LEU A 79 15.84 -8.37 21.32
C LEU A 79 16.79 -7.25 20.88
N THR A 80 16.87 -6.15 21.62
CA THR A 80 17.81 -5.05 21.34
C THR A 80 19.19 -5.32 21.93
N VAL A 81 20.19 -4.59 21.45
CA VAL A 81 21.59 -4.54 21.90
C VAL A 81 22.24 -5.93 22.02
N ILE A 82 21.99 -6.69 23.09
CA ILE A 82 22.70 -7.96 23.37
C ILE A 82 22.41 -9.01 22.30
N ALA A 83 21.14 -9.28 22.02
CA ALA A 83 20.75 -10.26 21.01
C ALA A 83 21.19 -9.85 19.60
N GLU A 84 21.15 -8.57 19.31
CA GLU A 84 21.64 -7.99 18.05
C GLU A 84 23.15 -8.16 17.89
N ASP A 85 23.92 -7.87 18.92
CA ASP A 85 25.38 -8.02 18.89
C ASP A 85 25.80 -9.48 18.73
N GLU A 86 25.09 -10.39 19.41
CA GLU A 86 25.37 -11.83 19.33
C GLU A 86 25.05 -12.39 17.95
N ILE A 87 23.89 -12.08 17.39
CA ILE A 87 23.54 -12.56 16.04
C ILE A 87 24.44 -11.96 14.96
N LYS A 88 24.75 -10.66 15.01
CA LYS A 88 25.68 -10.02 14.06
C LYS A 88 27.08 -10.60 14.13
N ARG A 89 27.58 -10.93 15.33
CA ARG A 89 28.84 -11.65 15.50
C ARG A 89 28.80 -13.04 14.85
N ASN A 90 27.73 -13.80 15.08
CA ASN A 90 27.55 -15.13 14.48
C ASN A 90 27.47 -15.02 12.95
N MET A 91 26.79 -14.01 12.41
CA MET A 91 26.71 -13.74 10.97
C MET A 91 28.11 -13.44 10.39
N LYS A 92 28.95 -12.64 11.05
CA LYS A 92 30.36 -12.39 10.63
C LYS A 92 31.18 -13.66 10.54
N ILE A 93 30.97 -14.60 11.45
CA ILE A 93 31.66 -15.90 11.42
C ILE A 93 31.18 -16.71 10.21
N ALA A 94 29.88 -16.75 9.98
CA ALA A 94 29.28 -17.48 8.85
C ALA A 94 29.72 -16.94 7.47
N LEU A 95 29.95 -15.62 7.36
CA LEU A 95 30.44 -14.97 6.13
C LEU A 95 31.80 -15.50 5.66
N ARG A 96 32.60 -16.14 6.52
CA ARG A 96 33.84 -16.81 6.09
C ARG A 96 33.60 -17.94 5.10
N HIS A 97 32.37 -18.45 5.01
CA HIS A 97 31.99 -19.55 4.13
C HIS A 97 30.83 -19.22 3.18
N TYR A 98 29.80 -18.52 3.67
CA TYR A 98 28.61 -18.15 2.92
C TYR A 98 28.65 -16.66 2.58
N PRO A 99 28.58 -16.27 1.29
CA PRO A 99 28.55 -14.86 0.92
C PRO A 99 27.22 -14.18 1.33
N ASN A 100 26.18 -14.97 1.58
CA ASN A 100 24.85 -14.52 1.92
C ASN A 100 24.43 -15.08 3.28
N VAL A 101 24.16 -14.21 4.25
CA VAL A 101 23.84 -14.62 5.63
C VAL A 101 22.66 -13.83 6.16
N MET A 102 21.71 -14.53 6.78
CA MET A 102 20.61 -13.95 7.55
C MET A 102 20.69 -14.38 9.00
N GLY A 103 20.51 -13.43 9.91
CA GLY A 103 20.43 -13.66 11.34
C GLY A 103 19.04 -13.37 11.86
N ILE A 104 18.49 -14.28 12.66
CA ILE A 104 17.14 -14.19 13.24
C ILE A 104 17.30 -14.14 14.75
N THR A 105 16.76 -13.11 15.42
CA THR A 105 16.62 -13.08 16.86
C THR A 105 15.17 -13.28 17.25
N TYR A 106 14.91 -14.12 18.28
CA TYR A 106 13.56 -14.47 18.69
C TYR A 106 13.46 -14.67 20.20
N ASN A 107 12.39 -14.14 20.85
CA ASN A 107 12.11 -14.30 22.28
C ASN A 107 10.79 -15.01 22.59
N GLY A 108 10.21 -15.70 21.60
CA GLY A 108 8.92 -16.39 21.80
C GLY A 108 7.70 -15.54 21.43
N LYS A 109 7.86 -14.22 21.23
CA LYS A 109 6.84 -13.24 20.81
C LYS A 109 7.34 -12.38 19.64
N ASP A 110 8.45 -11.68 19.88
CA ASP A 110 9.02 -10.72 18.96
C ASP A 110 10.13 -11.38 18.15
N VAL A 111 10.28 -10.93 16.90
CA VAL A 111 11.33 -11.39 15.99
C VAL A 111 11.99 -10.18 15.35
N LYS A 112 13.32 -10.24 15.21
CA LYS A 112 14.08 -9.32 14.38
C LYS A 112 14.97 -10.11 13.45
N VAL A 113 15.10 -9.63 12.22
CA VAL A 113 15.89 -10.28 11.19
C VAL A 113 16.93 -9.33 10.64
N TYR A 114 18.14 -9.81 10.50
CA TYR A 114 19.26 -9.07 9.95
C TYR A 114 19.79 -9.79 8.72
N ARG A 115 20.27 -9.04 7.74
CA ARG A 115 20.95 -9.60 6.57
C ARG A 115 22.13 -8.74 6.16
N ASN A 116 23.09 -9.31 5.44
CA ASN A 116 24.08 -8.48 4.78
C ASN A 116 23.45 -7.72 3.60
N GLU A 117 23.85 -6.45 3.44
CA GLU A 117 23.28 -5.57 2.41
C GLU A 117 23.76 -6.00 1.02
N GLU A 118 25.04 -6.31 0.92
CA GLU A 118 25.65 -6.86 -0.30
C GLU A 118 26.28 -8.22 -0.03
N SER A 119 26.32 -9.07 -1.06
CA SER A 119 26.91 -10.41 -0.98
C SER A 119 28.39 -10.33 -0.55
N GLY A 120 28.72 -11.00 0.56
CA GLY A 120 30.07 -11.02 1.15
C GLY A 120 30.42 -9.80 2.02
N CYS A 121 29.56 -8.80 2.13
CA CYS A 121 29.76 -7.63 2.99
C CYS A 121 29.39 -7.95 4.45
N ASP A 122 30.18 -7.44 5.41
CA ASP A 122 29.92 -7.60 6.86
C ASP A 122 29.12 -6.43 7.47
N ASP A 123 28.51 -5.62 6.64
CA ASP A 123 27.53 -4.63 7.04
C ASP A 123 26.14 -5.27 7.07
N PHE A 124 25.51 -5.27 8.26
CA PHE A 124 24.26 -5.95 8.52
C PHE A 124 23.16 -4.96 8.84
N VAL A 125 22.12 -4.98 8.01
CA VAL A 125 20.94 -4.14 8.17
C VAL A 125 19.76 -4.95 8.73
N GLU A 126 18.93 -4.32 9.54
CA GLU A 126 17.68 -4.90 10.01
C GLU A 126 16.69 -4.98 8.83
N ALA A 127 16.26 -6.17 8.47
CA ALA A 127 15.29 -6.40 7.42
C ALA A 127 13.88 -6.20 7.98
N GLN A 128 13.12 -5.31 7.38
CA GLN A 128 11.70 -5.07 7.70
C GLN A 128 10.86 -6.21 7.10
N LEU A 129 10.66 -7.28 7.89
CA LEU A 129 9.92 -8.48 7.49
C LEU A 129 8.70 -8.67 8.40
N ALA A 130 8.06 -9.86 8.32
CA ALA A 130 6.90 -10.19 9.13
C ALA A 130 7.17 -10.03 10.64
N ASP A 131 6.20 -9.48 11.37
CA ASP A 131 6.30 -9.25 12.83
C ASP A 131 6.31 -10.54 13.66
N LYS A 132 6.07 -11.69 13.02
CA LYS A 132 6.10 -13.02 13.65
C LYS A 132 7.13 -13.91 12.99
N LEU A 133 7.74 -14.79 13.78
CA LEU A 133 8.66 -15.79 13.26
C LEU A 133 7.97 -16.66 12.20
N GLN A 134 8.60 -16.78 11.04
CA GLN A 134 8.15 -17.57 9.87
C GLN A 134 9.03 -18.84 9.71
N ASN A 135 8.65 -19.72 8.79
CA ASN A 135 9.47 -20.88 8.45
C ASN A 135 10.72 -20.51 7.63
N LYS A 136 11.69 -21.42 7.52
CA LYS A 136 12.93 -21.20 6.77
C LYS A 136 12.68 -20.85 5.30
N ASP A 137 11.67 -21.45 4.68
CA ASP A 137 11.41 -21.26 3.25
C ASP A 137 10.97 -19.82 2.97
N TYR A 138 10.22 -19.19 3.87
CA TYR A 138 9.90 -17.77 3.81
C TYR A 138 11.19 -16.93 3.76
N TYR A 139 12.14 -17.13 4.69
CA TYR A 139 13.37 -16.35 4.74
C TYR A 139 14.29 -16.63 3.54
N LEU A 140 14.34 -17.86 3.06
CA LEU A 140 15.09 -18.22 1.85
C LEU A 140 14.51 -17.52 0.62
N HIS A 141 13.19 -17.50 0.47
CA HIS A 141 12.51 -16.77 -0.60
C HIS A 141 12.79 -15.27 -0.52
N VAL A 142 12.60 -14.67 0.66
CA VAL A 142 12.86 -13.24 0.88
C VAL A 142 14.29 -12.85 0.51
N PHE A 143 15.25 -13.73 0.73
CA PHE A 143 16.66 -13.45 0.42
C PHE A 143 16.97 -13.59 -1.07
N LEU A 144 16.40 -14.60 -1.71
CA LEU A 144 16.64 -14.91 -3.12
C LEU A 144 15.90 -13.97 -4.07
N ASP A 145 14.81 -13.40 -3.60
CA ASP A 145 14.05 -12.43 -4.36
C ASP A 145 14.79 -11.08 -4.43
N LYS A 146 14.91 -10.56 -5.63
CA LYS A 146 15.42 -9.21 -5.84
C LYS A 146 14.45 -8.21 -5.21
N PRO A 147 14.95 -7.14 -4.54
CA PRO A 147 14.07 -6.07 -4.09
C PRO A 147 13.28 -5.54 -5.28
N VAL A 148 11.98 -5.28 -5.05
CA VAL A 148 11.10 -4.75 -6.10
C VAL A 148 11.58 -3.36 -6.49
N ASP A 149 12.02 -3.20 -7.73
CA ASP A 149 12.34 -1.90 -8.29
C ASP A 149 11.09 -1.28 -8.93
N THR A 150 10.37 -0.48 -8.14
CA THR A 150 9.17 0.23 -8.60
C THR A 150 9.48 1.10 -9.83
N GLN A 151 10.67 1.69 -9.90
CA GLN A 151 11.09 2.50 -11.06
C GLN A 151 11.28 1.64 -12.30
N GLU A 152 11.75 0.41 -12.16
CA GLU A 152 11.83 -0.52 -13.28
C GLU A 152 10.42 -0.92 -13.77
N ILE A 153 9.45 -1.12 -12.86
CA ILE A 153 8.05 -1.37 -13.25
C ILE A 153 7.49 -0.18 -14.03
N TYR A 154 7.75 1.07 -13.59
CA TYR A 154 7.36 2.26 -14.36
C TYR A 154 7.99 2.28 -15.76
N LYS A 155 9.27 1.93 -15.89
CA LYS A 155 9.96 1.87 -17.21
C LYS A 155 9.38 0.77 -18.10
N LEU A 156 9.13 -0.42 -17.55
CA LEU A 156 8.52 -1.54 -18.28
C LEU A 156 7.09 -1.19 -18.73
N THR A 157 6.29 -0.62 -17.83
CA THR A 157 4.93 -0.16 -18.11
C THR A 157 4.91 0.89 -19.21
N ARG A 158 5.85 1.83 -19.17
CA ARG A 158 6.01 2.84 -20.25
C ARG A 158 6.27 2.18 -21.59
N ARG A 159 7.21 1.22 -21.66
CA ARG A 159 7.52 0.51 -22.91
C ARG A 159 6.31 -0.23 -23.44
N ILE A 160 5.56 -0.91 -22.57
CA ILE A 160 4.30 -1.58 -22.94
C ILE A 160 3.29 -0.55 -23.49
N ASN A 161 3.12 0.59 -22.81
CA ASN A 161 2.19 1.64 -23.26
C ASN A 161 2.56 2.19 -24.63
N ASP A 162 3.85 2.50 -24.85
CA ASP A 162 4.37 2.99 -26.12
C ASP A 162 4.14 1.94 -27.22
N ASP A 163 4.44 0.68 -26.94
CA ASP A 163 4.31 -0.42 -27.88
C ASP A 163 2.84 -0.67 -28.28
N LEU A 164 1.96 -0.80 -27.30
CA LEU A 164 0.51 -0.97 -27.52
C LEU A 164 -0.09 0.22 -28.28
N HIS A 165 0.33 1.44 -28.00
CA HIS A 165 -0.18 2.63 -28.65
C HIS A 165 0.29 2.75 -30.10
N PHE A 166 1.59 2.58 -30.37
CA PHE A 166 2.20 2.87 -31.66
C PHE A 166 2.31 1.64 -32.58
N GLN A 167 2.62 0.46 -32.05
CA GLN A 167 2.85 -0.75 -32.83
C GLN A 167 1.58 -1.61 -32.96
N PHE A 168 0.81 -1.75 -31.89
CA PHE A 168 -0.48 -2.44 -31.91
C PHE A 168 -1.62 -1.54 -32.36
N GLY A 169 -1.47 -0.22 -32.28
CA GLY A 169 -2.51 0.75 -32.65
C GLY A 169 -3.69 0.77 -31.69
N ILE A 170 -3.53 0.29 -30.46
CA ILE A 170 -4.55 0.34 -29.40
C ILE A 170 -4.53 1.73 -28.79
N ARG A 171 -5.41 2.63 -29.26
CA ARG A 171 -5.37 4.04 -28.89
C ARG A 171 -6.12 4.36 -27.60
N ASN A 172 -7.16 3.60 -27.24
CA ASN A 172 -7.92 3.80 -26.03
C ASN A 172 -7.06 3.45 -24.79
N LEU A 173 -7.11 4.32 -23.78
CA LEU A 173 -6.36 4.15 -22.52
C LEU A 173 -6.74 2.83 -21.82
N TYR A 174 -8.03 2.62 -21.63
CA TYR A 174 -8.54 1.47 -20.88
C TYR A 174 -8.30 0.16 -21.62
N ASP A 175 -8.39 0.16 -22.96
CA ASP A 175 -8.08 -1.03 -23.76
C ASP A 175 -6.62 -1.45 -23.56
N ARG A 176 -5.67 -0.50 -23.52
CA ARG A 176 -4.26 -0.80 -23.23
C ARG A 176 -4.07 -1.36 -21.82
N MET A 177 -4.78 -0.78 -20.84
CA MET A 177 -4.73 -1.29 -19.46
C MET A 177 -5.28 -2.71 -19.37
N ILE A 178 -6.45 -2.97 -19.95
CA ILE A 178 -7.07 -4.31 -19.98
C ILE A 178 -6.19 -5.32 -20.72
N PHE A 179 -5.60 -4.94 -21.85
CA PHE A 179 -4.73 -5.83 -22.60
C PHE A 179 -3.51 -6.25 -21.77
N THR A 180 -2.89 -5.31 -21.09
CA THR A 180 -1.75 -5.56 -20.21
C THR A 180 -2.16 -6.36 -18.96
N ALA A 181 -3.27 -5.98 -18.32
CA ALA A 181 -3.78 -6.64 -17.12
C ALA A 181 -4.20 -8.10 -17.42
N GLY A 182 -4.90 -8.32 -18.53
CA GLY A 182 -5.29 -9.67 -18.98
C GLY A 182 -4.09 -10.57 -19.24
N ALA A 183 -3.03 -10.03 -19.85
CA ALA A 183 -1.78 -10.76 -20.06
C ALA A 183 -1.10 -11.13 -18.73
N LEU A 184 -1.01 -10.20 -17.79
CA LEU A 184 -0.43 -10.44 -16.46
C LEU A 184 -1.23 -11.47 -15.67
N VAL A 185 -2.57 -11.37 -15.68
CA VAL A 185 -3.44 -12.37 -15.05
C VAL A 185 -3.23 -13.74 -15.68
N ALA A 186 -3.18 -13.84 -17.01
CA ALA A 186 -2.95 -15.11 -17.69
C ALA A 186 -1.59 -15.73 -17.33
N VAL A 187 -0.50 -14.92 -17.30
CA VAL A 187 0.82 -15.37 -16.86
C VAL A 187 0.76 -15.86 -15.40
N ARG A 188 0.01 -15.15 -14.55
CA ARG A 188 -0.22 -15.53 -13.16
C ARG A 188 -0.88 -16.91 -13.01
N TYR A 189 -1.79 -17.26 -13.92
CA TYR A 189 -2.46 -18.55 -14.00
C TYR A 189 -1.70 -19.60 -14.84
N GLY A 190 -0.41 -19.37 -15.09
CA GLY A 190 0.51 -20.33 -15.66
C GLY A 190 0.69 -20.26 -17.18
N LEU A 191 0.17 -19.22 -17.86
CA LEU A 191 0.48 -18.99 -19.27
C LEU A 191 1.98 -18.66 -19.40
N LYS A 192 2.65 -19.43 -20.25
CA LYS A 192 4.02 -19.11 -20.68
C LYS A 192 3.95 -18.34 -22.00
N LEU A 193 4.22 -17.05 -21.94
CA LEU A 193 4.31 -16.21 -23.12
C LEU A 193 5.66 -16.47 -23.83
N HIS A 194 5.61 -16.74 -25.13
CA HIS A 194 6.79 -16.98 -25.95
C HIS A 194 7.00 -15.85 -26.96
N ARG A 195 8.26 -15.52 -27.21
CA ARG A 195 8.68 -14.44 -28.13
C ARG A 195 8.30 -14.65 -29.60
N ASP A 196 8.01 -15.89 -29.98
CA ASP A 196 7.73 -16.29 -31.36
C ASP A 196 6.23 -16.37 -31.69
N MET A 197 5.37 -15.91 -30.76
CA MET A 197 3.92 -15.83 -30.99
C MET A 197 3.60 -14.76 -32.02
N ASP A 198 2.61 -15.05 -32.88
CA ASP A 198 1.91 -14.01 -33.62
C ASP A 198 0.80 -13.37 -32.76
N TYR A 199 0.22 -12.29 -33.23
CA TYR A 199 -0.81 -11.56 -32.46
C TYR A 199 -2.05 -12.42 -32.17
N ALA A 200 -2.51 -13.22 -33.12
CA ALA A 200 -3.68 -14.09 -32.96
C ALA A 200 -3.41 -15.19 -31.92
N THR A 201 -2.23 -15.78 -31.95
CA THR A 201 -1.77 -16.77 -30.95
C THR A 201 -1.63 -16.14 -29.57
N LEU A 202 -1.05 -14.96 -29.46
CA LEU A 202 -0.92 -14.21 -28.21
C LEU A 202 -2.33 -13.96 -27.59
N GLN A 203 -3.23 -13.38 -28.36
CA GLN A 203 -4.59 -13.06 -27.90
C GLN A 203 -5.38 -14.31 -27.52
N SER A 204 -5.36 -15.35 -28.37
CA SER A 204 -6.08 -16.59 -28.11
C SER A 204 -5.54 -17.36 -26.91
N SER A 205 -4.22 -17.33 -26.69
CA SER A 205 -3.56 -17.97 -25.55
C SER A 205 -3.94 -17.29 -24.23
N ILE A 206 -3.97 -15.95 -24.21
CA ILE A 206 -4.43 -15.18 -23.06
C ILE A 206 -5.90 -15.54 -22.75
N ILE A 207 -6.80 -15.42 -23.73
CA ILE A 207 -8.22 -15.74 -23.58
C ILE A 207 -8.43 -17.19 -23.11
N SER A 208 -7.75 -18.14 -23.72
CA SER A 208 -7.86 -19.56 -23.36
C SER A 208 -7.40 -19.83 -21.92
N THR A 209 -6.33 -19.17 -21.48
CA THR A 209 -5.81 -19.32 -20.12
C THR A 209 -6.75 -18.68 -19.11
N LEU A 210 -7.24 -17.49 -19.38
CA LEU A 210 -8.24 -16.83 -18.55
C LEU A 210 -9.49 -17.73 -18.39
N ASN A 211 -10.03 -18.27 -19.47
CA ASN A 211 -11.17 -19.18 -19.43
C ASN A 211 -10.89 -20.48 -18.64
N LYS A 212 -9.70 -21.04 -18.74
CA LYS A 212 -9.30 -22.24 -17.97
C LYS A 212 -9.09 -21.98 -16.49
N SER A 213 -8.72 -20.75 -16.12
CA SER A 213 -8.53 -20.36 -14.72
C SER A 213 -9.85 -20.32 -13.92
N LEU A 214 -10.96 -20.50 -14.59
CA LEU A 214 -12.34 -20.37 -14.09
C LEU A 214 -12.87 -21.57 -13.32
N GLU A 215 -12.20 -22.70 -13.28
CA GLU A 215 -12.64 -23.86 -12.52
C GLU A 215 -12.08 -23.81 -11.09
N PRO A 216 -12.89 -23.93 -10.02
CA PRO A 216 -14.23 -24.48 -9.90
C PRO A 216 -15.24 -23.66 -9.04
N SER A 217 -15.20 -22.35 -8.97
CA SER A 217 -16.19 -21.60 -8.17
C SER A 217 -17.04 -20.67 -9.04
N LYS A 218 -18.39 -20.84 -8.97
CA LYS A 218 -19.38 -20.07 -9.75
C LYS A 218 -19.25 -18.55 -9.64
N MET A 219 -18.76 -18.00 -8.54
CA MET A 219 -18.61 -16.54 -8.36
C MET A 219 -17.37 -15.98 -9.08
N GLN A 220 -16.30 -16.76 -9.22
CA GLN A 220 -15.14 -16.34 -10.01
C GLN A 220 -15.43 -16.33 -11.51
N ASN A 221 -16.35 -17.18 -11.98
CA ASN A 221 -16.69 -17.29 -13.39
C ASN A 221 -17.18 -15.97 -13.99
N ILE A 222 -18.10 -15.27 -13.31
CA ILE A 222 -18.66 -14.00 -13.82
C ILE A 222 -17.58 -12.94 -14.00
N LYS A 223 -16.59 -12.88 -13.13
CA LYS A 223 -15.52 -11.87 -13.14
C LYS A 223 -14.52 -12.09 -14.26
N VAL A 224 -14.10 -13.33 -14.43
CA VAL A 224 -13.19 -13.67 -15.53
C VAL A 224 -13.93 -13.60 -16.85
N ASP A 225 -15.20 -14.00 -16.92
CA ASP A 225 -16.03 -13.80 -18.12
C ASP A 225 -16.06 -12.32 -18.50
N THR A 226 -16.20 -11.42 -17.52
CA THR A 226 -16.17 -9.97 -17.79
C THR A 226 -14.80 -9.52 -18.30
N ILE A 227 -13.69 -9.97 -17.70
CA ILE A 227 -12.33 -9.66 -18.20
C ILE A 227 -12.17 -10.19 -19.63
N VAL A 228 -12.58 -11.42 -19.88
CA VAL A 228 -12.49 -12.07 -21.21
C VAL A 228 -13.33 -11.32 -22.24
N ASP A 229 -14.56 -10.93 -21.88
CA ASP A 229 -15.45 -10.17 -22.78
C ASP A 229 -14.81 -8.83 -23.18
N VAL A 230 -14.38 -8.05 -22.17
CA VAL A 230 -13.76 -6.75 -22.43
C VAL A 230 -12.46 -6.92 -23.21
N PHE A 231 -11.65 -7.95 -22.90
CA PHE A 231 -10.41 -8.24 -23.61
C PHE A 231 -10.65 -8.63 -25.09
N ARG A 232 -11.71 -9.39 -25.39
CA ARG A 232 -12.10 -9.76 -26.77
C ARG A 232 -12.50 -8.58 -27.63
N ASP A 233 -13.07 -7.55 -27.04
CA ASP A 233 -13.50 -6.36 -27.75
C ASP A 233 -12.33 -5.46 -28.16
N ILE A 234 -11.15 -5.66 -27.58
CA ILE A 234 -9.93 -4.92 -27.93
C ILE A 234 -9.43 -5.34 -29.30
N ARG A 235 -9.38 -4.38 -30.21
CA ARG A 235 -8.88 -4.59 -31.56
C ARG A 235 -7.59 -3.85 -31.79
N SER A 236 -6.62 -4.54 -32.31
CA SER A 236 -5.44 -3.92 -32.91
C SER A 236 -5.83 -3.28 -34.24
N ASN A 237 -5.44 -2.02 -34.44
CA ASN A 237 -5.63 -1.32 -35.71
C ASN A 237 -4.54 -1.67 -36.74
N TYR A 238 -3.46 -2.27 -36.29
CA TYR A 238 -2.34 -2.71 -37.11
C TYR A 238 -2.01 -4.14 -36.76
N ASP A 239 -1.41 -4.88 -37.69
CA ASP A 239 -0.80 -6.17 -37.37
C ASP A 239 0.57 -5.89 -36.73
N PRO A 240 0.73 -6.11 -35.42
CA PRO A 240 1.98 -5.84 -34.77
C PRO A 240 3.05 -6.80 -35.26
N GLY A 241 4.18 -6.29 -35.72
CA GLY A 241 5.30 -7.10 -36.15
C GLY A 241 5.86 -7.98 -35.02
N ALA A 242 6.61 -9.04 -35.38
CA ALA A 242 7.20 -9.98 -34.43
C ALA A 242 8.05 -9.31 -33.34
N ASP A 243 8.77 -8.22 -33.68
CA ASP A 243 9.58 -7.48 -32.70
C ASP A 243 8.72 -6.77 -31.64
N ALA A 244 7.57 -6.21 -32.02
CA ALA A 244 6.64 -5.58 -31.07
C ALA A 244 6.06 -6.62 -30.10
N ILE A 245 5.64 -7.77 -30.60
CA ILE A 245 5.13 -8.87 -29.76
C ILE A 245 6.21 -9.36 -28.78
N LYS A 246 7.45 -9.53 -29.27
CA LYS A 246 8.58 -9.91 -28.43
C LYS A 246 8.84 -8.91 -27.30
N ILE A 247 8.84 -7.60 -27.61
CA ILE A 247 9.03 -6.53 -26.62
C ILE A 247 7.90 -6.57 -25.59
N PHE A 248 6.66 -6.71 -26.02
CA PHE A 248 5.50 -6.82 -25.12
C PHE A 248 5.62 -8.01 -24.19
N VAL A 249 5.92 -9.20 -24.73
CA VAL A 249 6.09 -10.45 -23.97
C VAL A 249 7.20 -10.33 -22.93
N ASP A 250 8.37 -9.79 -23.33
CA ASP A 250 9.50 -9.61 -22.41
C ASP A 250 9.15 -8.68 -21.26
N ASN A 251 8.48 -7.56 -21.55
CA ASN A 251 8.10 -6.58 -20.53
C ASN A 251 7.01 -7.11 -19.59
N VAL A 252 6.00 -7.85 -20.09
CA VAL A 252 4.96 -8.49 -19.28
C VAL A 252 5.57 -9.55 -18.35
N ASN A 253 6.46 -10.39 -18.86
CA ASN A 253 7.14 -11.40 -18.04
C ASN A 253 7.98 -10.72 -16.94
N ALA A 254 8.73 -9.66 -17.25
CA ALA A 254 9.53 -8.92 -16.27
C ALA A 254 8.68 -8.24 -15.19
N ILE A 255 7.52 -7.65 -15.55
CA ILE A 255 6.58 -7.12 -14.56
C ILE A 255 6.03 -8.25 -13.70
N SER A 256 5.63 -9.38 -14.31
CA SER A 256 5.08 -10.53 -13.58
C SER A 256 6.09 -11.09 -12.57
N GLU A 257 7.36 -11.18 -12.91
CA GLU A 257 8.43 -11.59 -11.98
C GLU A 257 8.53 -10.65 -10.79
N ASN A 258 8.50 -9.33 -11.00
CA ASN A 258 8.53 -8.35 -9.92
C ASN A 258 7.30 -8.44 -9.00
N VAL A 259 6.10 -8.52 -9.56
CA VAL A 259 4.83 -8.62 -8.81
C VAL A 259 4.70 -9.95 -8.07
N ASN A 260 5.34 -11.00 -8.56
CA ASN A 260 5.38 -12.32 -7.93
C ASN A 260 6.44 -12.44 -6.83
N SER A 261 7.33 -11.46 -6.73
CA SER A 261 8.37 -11.40 -5.70
C SER A 261 7.75 -11.37 -4.29
N SER A 262 8.38 -12.03 -3.33
CA SER A 262 7.98 -11.98 -1.92
C SER A 262 8.18 -10.60 -1.29
N HIS A 263 8.95 -9.72 -1.94
CA HIS A 263 9.15 -8.33 -1.55
C HIS A 263 8.05 -7.38 -2.05
N TRP A 264 7.13 -7.86 -2.92
CA TRP A 264 6.00 -7.07 -3.35
C TRP A 264 5.08 -6.77 -2.16
N ARG A 265 5.02 -5.50 -1.76
CA ARG A 265 4.24 -5.04 -0.60
C ARG A 265 2.80 -4.63 -0.97
N GLY A 266 2.30 -5.12 -2.11
CA GLY A 266 0.94 -4.80 -2.58
C GLY A 266 0.81 -3.39 -3.14
N GLU A 267 1.90 -2.82 -3.70
CA GLU A 267 1.78 -1.61 -4.50
C GLU A 267 0.78 -1.86 -5.63
N ASP A 268 -0.11 -0.91 -5.83
CA ASP A 268 -1.18 -1.04 -6.81
C ASP A 268 -0.63 -0.94 -8.24
N VAL A 269 -0.49 -2.10 -8.90
CA VAL A 269 -0.02 -2.19 -10.28
C VAL A 269 -0.90 -1.38 -11.23
N MET A 270 -2.23 -1.35 -10.97
CA MET A 270 -3.15 -0.59 -11.81
C MET A 270 -2.96 0.91 -11.65
N ALA A 271 -2.57 1.39 -10.46
CA ALA A 271 -2.22 2.80 -10.27
C ALA A 271 -0.96 3.20 -11.07
N ILE A 272 0.05 2.31 -11.12
CA ILE A 272 1.24 2.51 -11.95
C ILE A 272 0.85 2.55 -13.44
N PHE A 273 0.03 1.60 -13.89
CA PHE A 273 -0.44 1.54 -15.27
C PHE A 273 -1.25 2.79 -15.64
N PHE A 274 -2.17 3.20 -14.78
CA PHE A 274 -2.97 4.39 -15.02
C PHE A 274 -2.10 5.63 -15.19
N ASN A 275 -1.14 5.85 -14.31
CA ASN A 275 -0.23 7.00 -14.38
C ASN A 275 0.57 7.02 -15.70
N GLU A 276 1.17 5.89 -16.09
CA GLU A 276 1.96 5.81 -17.32
C GLU A 276 1.09 5.81 -18.58
N PHE A 277 -0.07 5.16 -18.56
CA PHE A 277 -0.94 5.07 -19.74
C PHE A 277 -1.68 6.37 -20.03
N ASN A 278 -1.91 7.22 -19.03
CA ASN A 278 -2.44 8.59 -19.21
C ASN A 278 -1.57 9.48 -20.11
N ARG A 279 -0.34 9.10 -20.40
CA ARG A 279 0.57 9.85 -21.28
C ARG A 279 -0.04 10.17 -22.64
N TYR A 280 -0.89 9.29 -23.16
CA TYR A 280 -1.56 9.43 -24.47
C TYR A 280 -3.08 9.61 -24.31
N LYS A 281 -3.52 10.23 -23.19
CA LYS A 281 -4.94 10.49 -22.94
C LYS A 281 -5.54 11.40 -24.00
N GLY A 282 -6.62 10.94 -24.64
CA GLY A 282 -7.42 11.74 -25.54
C GLY A 282 -8.40 12.67 -24.79
N LYS A 283 -8.94 13.69 -25.47
CA LYS A 283 -9.96 14.59 -24.88
C LYS A 283 -11.25 13.86 -24.49
N SER A 284 -11.51 12.68 -25.06
CA SER A 284 -12.68 11.84 -24.80
C SER A 284 -12.55 10.99 -23.52
N ASP A 285 -11.35 10.84 -22.99
CA ASP A 285 -11.05 9.92 -21.87
C ASP A 285 -11.18 10.63 -20.51
N ASN A 286 -11.96 11.70 -20.43
CA ASN A 286 -12.17 12.48 -19.21
C ASN A 286 -13.25 11.86 -18.33
N GLY A 287 -12.99 11.66 -17.06
CA GLY A 287 -14.02 11.47 -16.06
C GLY A 287 -13.73 10.57 -14.85
N GLN A 288 -12.64 9.81 -14.84
CA GLN A 288 -12.32 9.02 -13.64
C GLN A 288 -11.08 9.54 -12.95
N VAL A 289 -11.22 9.80 -11.64
CA VAL A 289 -10.13 10.22 -10.76
C VAL A 289 -9.70 9.00 -9.96
N PHE A 290 -8.49 8.50 -10.22
CA PHE A 290 -7.92 7.40 -9.44
C PHE A 290 -7.34 7.92 -8.13
N THR A 291 -7.56 7.17 -7.06
CA THR A 291 -7.06 7.51 -5.74
C THR A 291 -5.55 7.27 -5.67
N PRO A 292 -4.73 8.27 -5.31
CA PRO A 292 -3.31 8.05 -5.09
C PRO A 292 -3.07 7.05 -3.96
N GLN A 293 -2.11 6.14 -4.13
CA GLN A 293 -1.86 5.06 -3.17
C GLN A 293 -1.53 5.56 -1.76
N HIS A 294 -0.73 6.64 -1.65
CA HIS A 294 -0.40 7.23 -0.36
C HIS A 294 -1.64 7.78 0.38
N ILE A 295 -2.65 8.28 -0.34
CA ILE A 295 -3.93 8.70 0.25
C ILE A 295 -4.77 7.49 0.67
N ALA A 296 -4.78 6.41 -0.12
CA ALA A 296 -5.46 5.17 0.26
C ALA A 296 -4.89 4.59 1.56
N ASN A 297 -3.55 4.56 1.70
CA ASN A 297 -2.88 4.15 2.92
C ASN A 297 -3.18 5.07 4.10
N PHE A 298 -3.16 6.37 3.88
CA PHE A 298 -3.50 7.34 4.92
C PHE A 298 -4.92 7.15 5.45
N MET A 299 -5.91 7.01 4.56
CA MET A 299 -7.31 6.76 4.94
C MET A 299 -7.47 5.42 5.67
N TYR A 300 -6.81 4.36 5.22
CA TYR A 300 -6.74 3.07 5.92
C TYR A 300 -6.30 3.24 7.38
N ARG A 301 -5.25 4.01 7.61
CA ARG A 301 -4.69 4.26 8.95
C ARG A 301 -5.58 5.17 9.80
N LEU A 302 -6.26 6.15 9.20
CA LEU A 302 -7.11 7.10 9.91
C LEU A 302 -8.31 6.44 10.59
N ILE A 303 -8.94 5.45 9.96
CA ILE A 303 -10.09 4.73 10.54
C ILE A 303 -9.72 3.41 11.22
N ASN A 304 -8.42 3.20 11.51
CA ASN A 304 -7.90 2.05 12.26
C ASN A 304 -8.32 0.69 11.70
N ILE A 305 -8.16 0.48 10.40
CA ILE A 305 -8.43 -0.84 9.81
C ILE A 305 -7.44 -1.86 10.34
N SER A 306 -7.94 -3.02 10.73
CA SER A 306 -7.20 -4.16 11.27
C SER A 306 -7.49 -5.43 10.47
N PRO A 307 -6.71 -6.51 10.63
CA PRO A 307 -6.97 -7.78 9.96
C PRO A 307 -8.34 -8.42 10.25
N GLN A 308 -9.00 -8.00 11.33
CA GLN A 308 -10.32 -8.51 11.73
C GLN A 308 -11.47 -7.73 11.09
N ASP A 309 -11.19 -6.56 10.52
CA ASP A 309 -12.21 -5.74 9.86
C ASP A 309 -12.58 -6.29 8.49
N SER A 310 -13.79 -5.98 8.03
CA SER A 310 -14.21 -6.15 6.65
C SER A 310 -14.36 -4.78 6.00
N VAL A 311 -13.69 -4.60 4.86
CA VAL A 311 -13.57 -3.31 4.17
C VAL A 311 -14.47 -3.29 2.94
N PHE A 312 -15.20 -2.20 2.77
CA PHE A 312 -16.09 -1.98 1.64
C PHE A 312 -15.74 -0.70 0.89
N ASP A 313 -15.80 -0.76 -0.44
CA ASP A 313 -15.72 0.39 -1.34
C ASP A 313 -16.88 0.40 -2.32
N GLY A 314 -17.85 1.30 -2.11
CA GLY A 314 -19.06 1.40 -2.94
C GLY A 314 -18.84 2.02 -4.33
N THR A 315 -17.62 2.45 -4.65
CA THR A 315 -17.24 3.04 -5.94
C THR A 315 -15.79 2.67 -6.25
N CYS A 316 -15.51 1.36 -6.27
CA CYS A 316 -14.15 0.86 -6.09
C CYS A 316 -13.18 1.19 -7.25
N GLY A 317 -13.67 1.64 -8.39
CA GLY A 317 -12.80 1.97 -9.52
C GLY A 317 -11.91 0.77 -9.88
N SER A 318 -10.61 0.98 -9.96
CA SER A 318 -9.63 -0.10 -10.21
C SER A 318 -9.31 -0.95 -8.96
N GLY A 319 -9.94 -0.71 -7.81
CA GLY A 319 -9.75 -1.48 -6.58
C GLY A 319 -8.61 -0.98 -5.69
N THR A 320 -8.15 0.25 -5.83
CA THR A 320 -6.98 0.80 -5.09
C THR A 320 -7.16 0.71 -3.57
N PHE A 321 -8.32 1.07 -3.01
CA PHE A 321 -8.57 0.96 -1.57
C PHE A 321 -8.54 -0.50 -1.10
N LEU A 322 -9.10 -1.40 -1.90
CA LEU A 322 -9.19 -2.81 -1.56
C LEU A 322 -7.82 -3.50 -1.61
N THR A 323 -7.02 -3.26 -2.65
CA THR A 323 -5.66 -3.80 -2.76
C THR A 323 -4.73 -3.24 -1.68
N ASN A 324 -4.83 -1.94 -1.38
CA ASN A 324 -4.08 -1.32 -0.30
C ASN A 324 -4.46 -1.93 1.07
N SER A 325 -5.76 -2.06 1.35
CA SER A 325 -6.25 -2.67 2.59
C SER A 325 -5.80 -4.12 2.71
N MET A 326 -5.93 -4.90 1.64
CA MET A 326 -5.47 -6.29 1.57
C MET A 326 -3.99 -6.41 1.94
N SER A 327 -3.14 -5.60 1.32
CA SER A 327 -1.70 -5.61 1.55
C SER A 327 -1.34 -5.29 3.01
N ASN A 328 -1.93 -4.23 3.57
CA ASN A 328 -1.68 -3.85 4.95
C ASN A 328 -2.17 -4.91 5.95
N MET A 329 -3.37 -5.46 5.74
CA MET A 329 -3.94 -6.51 6.59
C MET A 329 -3.11 -7.79 6.53
N ILE A 330 -2.67 -8.22 5.34
CA ILE A 330 -1.82 -9.40 5.14
C ILE A 330 -0.45 -9.20 5.80
N THR A 331 0.14 -8.03 5.66
CA THR A 331 1.39 -7.70 6.35
C THR A 331 1.25 -7.78 7.87
N ALA A 332 0.14 -7.28 8.41
CA ALA A 332 -0.12 -7.31 9.86
C ALA A 332 -0.34 -8.72 10.42
N VAL A 333 -0.76 -9.70 9.61
CA VAL A 333 -0.89 -11.11 10.05
C VAL A 333 0.35 -11.96 9.76
N GLY A 334 1.43 -11.36 9.27
CA GLY A 334 2.71 -12.03 9.08
C GLY A 334 2.96 -12.59 7.70
N GLY A 335 2.21 -12.13 6.68
CA GLY A 335 2.48 -12.45 5.29
C GLY A 335 1.39 -13.28 4.58
N PRO A 336 1.58 -13.54 3.28
CA PRO A 336 0.53 -14.07 2.40
C PRO A 336 0.15 -15.54 2.63
N ASP A 337 0.99 -16.31 3.33
CA ASP A 337 0.85 -17.75 3.49
C ASP A 337 0.15 -18.15 4.81
N THR A 338 -0.34 -17.17 5.57
CA THR A 338 -1.07 -17.42 6.82
C THR A 338 -2.54 -17.77 6.55
N ASN A 339 -3.18 -18.50 7.48
CA ASN A 339 -4.61 -18.80 7.38
C ASN A 339 -5.44 -17.51 7.42
N GLU A 340 -5.02 -16.55 8.23
CA GLU A 340 -5.64 -15.24 8.33
C GLU A 340 -5.54 -14.45 6.99
N ALA A 341 -4.42 -14.56 6.28
CA ALA A 341 -4.29 -13.95 4.95
C ALA A 341 -5.26 -14.57 3.93
N ILE A 342 -5.49 -15.89 4.00
CA ILE A 342 -6.50 -16.56 3.19
C ILE A 342 -7.90 -16.06 3.53
N GLU A 343 -8.22 -15.92 4.83
CA GLU A 343 -9.51 -15.39 5.28
C GLU A 343 -9.73 -13.94 4.82
N ILE A 344 -8.70 -13.09 4.92
CA ILE A 344 -8.75 -11.70 4.43
C ILE A 344 -9.11 -11.67 2.95
N LYS A 345 -8.39 -12.40 2.12
CA LYS A 345 -8.63 -12.48 0.67
C LYS A 345 -10.01 -13.00 0.31
N GLN A 346 -10.53 -13.96 1.07
CA GLN A 346 -11.79 -14.62 0.74
C GLN A 346 -13.03 -13.89 1.25
N HIS A 347 -12.93 -13.15 2.37
CA HIS A 347 -14.12 -12.75 3.11
C HIS A 347 -14.09 -11.31 3.67
N ARG A 348 -13.04 -10.51 3.44
CA ARG A 348 -12.93 -9.22 4.12
C ARG A 348 -12.81 -8.01 3.22
N LEU A 349 -12.92 -8.19 1.91
CA LEU A 349 -12.76 -7.12 0.93
C LEU A 349 -13.93 -7.15 -0.04
N TYR A 350 -14.68 -6.06 -0.12
CA TYR A 350 -15.91 -5.97 -0.91
C TYR A 350 -15.97 -4.64 -1.67
N GLY A 351 -16.52 -4.65 -2.88
CA GLY A 351 -16.65 -3.43 -3.66
C GLY A 351 -17.75 -3.46 -4.72
N ILE A 352 -18.18 -2.26 -5.13
CA ILE A 352 -19.11 -2.05 -6.24
C ILE A 352 -18.43 -1.16 -7.28
N GLU A 353 -18.59 -1.52 -8.56
CA GLU A 353 -18.20 -0.67 -9.68
C GLU A 353 -19.31 -0.70 -10.74
N PHE A 354 -19.60 0.46 -11.31
CA PHE A 354 -20.66 0.65 -12.29
C PHE A 354 -20.22 0.38 -13.73
N ASP A 355 -19.00 0.82 -14.08
CA ASP A 355 -18.48 0.68 -15.45
C ASP A 355 -17.87 -0.70 -15.68
N LYS A 356 -18.36 -1.42 -16.70
CA LYS A 356 -17.92 -2.79 -17.01
C LYS A 356 -16.40 -2.88 -17.26
N THR A 357 -15.82 -1.90 -17.93
CA THR A 357 -14.38 -1.89 -18.26
C THR A 357 -13.53 -1.68 -17.01
N ILE A 358 -13.95 -0.75 -16.16
CA ILE A 358 -13.26 -0.45 -14.90
C ILE A 358 -13.44 -1.60 -13.90
N TYR A 359 -14.62 -2.21 -13.85
CA TYR A 359 -14.86 -3.44 -13.08
C TYR A 359 -13.91 -4.57 -13.50
N ALA A 360 -13.70 -4.75 -14.83
CA ALA A 360 -12.75 -5.74 -15.33
C ALA A 360 -11.31 -5.41 -14.87
N LEU A 361 -10.93 -4.13 -14.84
CA LEU A 361 -9.63 -3.70 -14.28
C LEU A 361 -9.52 -3.98 -12.79
N ALA A 362 -10.57 -3.70 -12.01
CA ALA A 362 -10.59 -4.01 -10.58
C ALA A 362 -10.43 -5.52 -10.33
N CYS A 363 -11.18 -6.35 -11.05
CA CYS A 363 -11.07 -7.80 -10.96
C CYS A 363 -9.65 -8.28 -11.33
N ALA A 364 -9.06 -7.75 -12.41
CA ALA A 364 -7.71 -8.09 -12.82
C ALA A 364 -6.68 -7.66 -11.76
N ASN A 365 -6.82 -6.46 -11.18
CA ASN A 365 -5.96 -5.97 -10.13
C ASN A 365 -5.97 -6.89 -8.90
N MET A 366 -7.15 -7.24 -8.41
CA MET A 366 -7.29 -8.17 -7.30
C MET A 366 -6.69 -9.55 -7.62
N MET A 367 -6.91 -10.07 -8.83
CA MET A 367 -6.34 -11.36 -9.27
C MET A 367 -4.82 -11.33 -9.38
N ILE A 368 -4.22 -10.24 -9.86
CA ILE A 368 -2.76 -10.04 -9.90
C ILE A 368 -2.19 -10.13 -8.48
N HIS A 369 -2.89 -9.64 -7.48
CA HIS A 369 -2.49 -9.68 -6.07
C HIS A 369 -2.86 -10.99 -5.33
N LYS A 370 -3.22 -12.06 -6.06
CA LYS A 370 -3.60 -13.37 -5.52
C LYS A 370 -4.87 -13.35 -4.65
N ASP A 371 -5.78 -12.44 -4.88
CA ASP A 371 -7.10 -12.53 -4.29
C ASP A 371 -7.88 -13.67 -4.97
N GLY A 372 -8.16 -14.73 -4.19
CA GLY A 372 -8.81 -15.93 -4.71
C GLY A 372 -10.33 -15.82 -4.87
N LYS A 373 -10.99 -14.86 -4.20
CA LYS A 373 -12.43 -14.65 -4.22
C LYS A 373 -12.74 -13.15 -4.13
N THR A 374 -12.51 -12.47 -5.22
CA THR A 374 -12.86 -11.04 -5.28
C THR A 374 -14.36 -10.85 -5.06
N ASN A 375 -14.77 -10.23 -3.98
CA ASN A 375 -16.18 -9.91 -3.69
C ASN A 375 -16.50 -8.53 -4.28
N LEU A 376 -16.39 -8.41 -5.60
CA LEU A 376 -16.78 -7.22 -6.35
C LEU A 376 -18.11 -7.47 -7.06
N GLU A 377 -18.96 -6.44 -7.13
CA GLU A 377 -20.23 -6.46 -7.81
C GLU A 377 -20.26 -5.41 -8.91
N LEU A 378 -20.71 -5.81 -10.11
CA LEU A 378 -20.92 -4.90 -11.23
C LEU A 378 -22.33 -4.33 -11.14
N ALA A 379 -22.49 -3.19 -10.48
CA ALA A 379 -23.78 -2.58 -10.23
C ALA A 379 -23.70 -1.05 -10.10
N ASP A 380 -24.83 -0.38 -10.26
CA ASP A 380 -24.99 1.00 -9.84
C ASP A 380 -25.17 1.05 -8.30
N ALA A 381 -24.23 1.65 -7.60
CA ALA A 381 -24.29 1.79 -6.13
C ALA A 381 -25.55 2.52 -5.61
N MET A 382 -26.34 3.16 -6.50
CA MET A 382 -27.63 3.78 -6.17
C MET A 382 -28.82 2.87 -6.42
N SER A 383 -28.63 1.68 -6.98
CA SER A 383 -29.72 0.76 -7.34
C SER A 383 -30.24 -0.03 -6.15
N ASP A 384 -31.46 -0.52 -6.28
CA ASP A 384 -32.07 -1.42 -5.30
C ASP A 384 -31.35 -2.79 -5.28
N ASP A 385 -30.85 -3.26 -6.43
CA ASP A 385 -30.06 -4.48 -6.50
C ASP A 385 -28.77 -4.38 -5.70
N ALA A 386 -28.05 -3.23 -5.80
CA ALA A 386 -26.88 -2.96 -4.98
C ALA A 386 -27.25 -2.88 -3.49
N ALA A 387 -28.38 -2.28 -3.14
CA ALA A 387 -28.88 -2.21 -1.77
C ALA A 387 -29.16 -3.63 -1.21
N HIS A 388 -29.83 -4.48 -1.96
CA HIS A 388 -30.07 -5.87 -1.57
C HIS A 388 -28.75 -6.64 -1.38
N TRP A 389 -27.82 -6.52 -2.34
CA TRP A 389 -26.51 -7.16 -2.24
C TRP A 389 -25.73 -6.71 -0.99
N MET A 390 -25.72 -5.40 -0.71
CA MET A 390 -25.09 -4.86 0.50
C MET A 390 -25.76 -5.37 1.78
N HIS A 391 -27.08 -5.49 1.80
CA HIS A 391 -27.81 -6.05 2.92
C HIS A 391 -27.43 -7.53 3.16
N ASP A 392 -27.42 -8.36 2.12
CA ASP A 392 -27.10 -9.79 2.20
C ASP A 392 -25.64 -10.06 2.61
N LEU A 393 -24.73 -9.12 2.32
CA LEU A 393 -23.37 -9.18 2.86
C LEU A 393 -23.33 -9.04 4.37
N ASN A 394 -24.20 -8.20 4.93
CA ASN A 394 -24.13 -7.78 6.32
C ASN A 394 -25.06 -8.59 7.23
N TYR A 395 -26.17 -9.09 6.72
CA TYR A 395 -27.21 -9.73 7.52
C TYR A 395 -27.61 -11.09 6.95
N ASP A 396 -27.92 -12.02 7.85
CA ASP A 396 -28.48 -13.32 7.49
C ASP A 396 -30.01 -13.26 7.32
N GLU A 397 -30.65 -14.40 7.03
CA GLU A 397 -32.10 -14.53 6.87
C GLU A 397 -32.93 -14.16 8.12
N HIS A 398 -32.29 -14.10 9.30
CA HIS A 398 -32.89 -13.70 10.56
C HIS A 398 -32.61 -12.24 10.91
N ASN A 399 -31.94 -11.52 10.02
CA ASN A 399 -31.48 -10.14 10.19
C ASN A 399 -30.41 -9.97 11.31
N ASP A 400 -29.68 -11.06 11.61
CA ASP A 400 -28.51 -11.03 12.47
C ASP A 400 -27.25 -10.72 11.66
N LEU A 401 -26.25 -10.10 12.30
CA LEU A 401 -24.99 -9.74 11.62
C LEU A 401 -24.21 -10.98 11.18
N ASN A 402 -23.84 -11.04 9.93
CA ASN A 402 -22.94 -12.04 9.38
C ASN A 402 -21.55 -11.96 10.03
N LYS A 403 -20.83 -13.08 10.07
CA LYS A 403 -19.46 -13.18 10.62
C LYS A 403 -18.50 -12.16 10.01
N TYR A 404 -18.63 -11.89 8.72
CA TYR A 404 -17.76 -11.01 7.96
C TYR A 404 -18.48 -9.72 7.50
N HIS A 405 -19.48 -9.28 8.29
CA HIS A 405 -20.18 -8.02 8.02
C HIS A 405 -19.20 -6.85 7.90
N ILE A 406 -19.58 -5.84 7.15
CA ILE A 406 -18.76 -4.66 6.89
C ILE A 406 -18.59 -3.83 8.17
N THR A 407 -17.36 -3.49 8.50
CA THR A 407 -17.00 -2.65 9.65
C THR A 407 -16.30 -1.36 9.25
N LYS A 408 -15.76 -1.31 8.04
CA LYS A 408 -15.00 -0.17 7.53
C LYS A 408 -15.37 0.14 6.07
N ILE A 409 -15.46 1.42 5.76
CA ILE A 409 -15.74 1.91 4.41
C ILE A 409 -14.63 2.88 3.99
N LEU A 410 -14.08 2.66 2.80
CA LEU A 410 -13.18 3.58 2.11
C LEU A 410 -13.80 3.89 0.74
N MET A 411 -14.04 5.16 0.43
CA MET A 411 -14.69 5.53 -0.82
C MET A 411 -14.08 6.79 -1.44
N ASN A 412 -14.02 6.80 -2.77
CA ASN A 412 -13.76 7.98 -3.59
C ASN A 412 -14.84 8.07 -4.67
N PRO A 413 -16.07 8.53 -4.35
CA PRO A 413 -17.16 8.58 -5.30
C PRO A 413 -16.89 9.62 -6.40
N PRO A 414 -17.53 9.48 -7.59
CA PRO A 414 -17.36 10.43 -8.68
C PRO A 414 -17.78 11.84 -8.26
N TYR A 415 -16.95 12.85 -8.59
CA TYR A 415 -17.17 14.23 -8.12
C TYR A 415 -18.22 15.00 -8.91
N GLU A 416 -18.49 14.60 -10.13
CA GLU A 416 -19.43 15.30 -10.99
C GLU A 416 -20.89 15.16 -10.48
N ARG A 417 -21.62 16.28 -10.50
CA ARG A 417 -23.00 16.35 -10.00
C ARG A 417 -23.96 15.37 -10.71
N LYS A 418 -23.70 15.06 -12.00
CA LYS A 418 -24.51 14.09 -12.76
C LYS A 418 -24.53 12.69 -12.13
N TYR A 419 -23.46 12.29 -11.41
CA TYR A 419 -23.34 11.01 -10.73
C TYR A 419 -23.91 11.00 -9.30
N LYS A 420 -24.40 12.14 -8.80
CA LYS A 420 -25.11 12.27 -7.51
C LYS A 420 -24.37 11.65 -6.33
N PRO A 421 -23.12 12.07 -6.02
CA PRO A 421 -22.26 11.43 -5.00
C PRO A 421 -22.94 11.31 -3.62
N ILE A 422 -23.70 12.30 -3.17
CA ILE A 422 -24.37 12.24 -1.86
C ILE A 422 -25.50 11.19 -1.86
N LYS A 423 -26.17 10.97 -3.00
CA LYS A 423 -27.15 9.88 -3.11
C LYS A 423 -26.47 8.51 -3.05
N ILE A 424 -25.28 8.36 -3.65
CA ILE A 424 -24.47 7.15 -3.51
C ILE A 424 -24.14 6.91 -2.03
N LEU A 425 -23.62 7.93 -1.34
CA LEU A 425 -23.29 7.81 0.09
C LEU A 425 -24.50 7.43 0.94
N ASN A 426 -25.67 8.08 0.73
CA ASN A 426 -26.89 7.75 1.47
C ASN A 426 -27.30 6.28 1.22
N ASN A 427 -27.28 5.81 -0.03
CA ASN A 427 -27.63 4.43 -0.32
C ASN A 427 -26.65 3.44 0.32
N VAL A 428 -25.35 3.68 0.19
CA VAL A 428 -24.32 2.83 0.81
C VAL A 428 -24.47 2.84 2.33
N PHE A 429 -24.50 4.01 2.97
CA PHE A 429 -24.50 4.11 4.43
C PHE A 429 -25.78 3.53 5.07
N ASN A 430 -26.93 3.69 4.42
CA ASN A 430 -28.20 3.15 4.92
C ASN A 430 -28.28 1.61 4.86
N ASN A 431 -27.42 0.96 4.05
CA ASN A 431 -27.36 -0.50 3.92
C ASN A 431 -26.15 -1.12 4.65
N MET A 432 -25.45 -0.34 5.48
CA MET A 432 -24.31 -0.82 6.28
C MET A 432 -24.67 -0.91 7.77
N PRO A 433 -24.00 -1.78 8.53
CA PRO A 433 -24.21 -1.92 9.97
C PRO A 433 -23.94 -0.63 10.72
N LYS A 434 -24.75 -0.39 11.76
CA LYS A 434 -24.48 0.70 12.70
C LYS A 434 -23.13 0.53 13.38
N GLY A 435 -22.43 1.63 13.58
CA GLY A 435 -21.10 1.60 14.16
C GLY A 435 -19.96 1.37 13.15
N THR A 436 -20.26 1.21 11.86
CA THR A 436 -19.23 1.18 10.80
C THR A 436 -18.52 2.53 10.70
N ASP A 437 -17.20 2.53 10.59
CA ASP A 437 -16.42 3.74 10.33
C ASP A 437 -16.24 3.93 8.82
N ALA A 438 -16.46 5.13 8.33
CA ALA A 438 -16.29 5.46 6.93
C ALA A 438 -15.34 6.63 6.71
N ALA A 439 -14.40 6.50 5.78
CA ALA A 439 -13.60 7.61 5.27
C ALA A 439 -13.90 7.81 3.79
N VAL A 440 -14.29 9.03 3.42
CA VAL A 440 -14.75 9.36 2.07
C VAL A 440 -14.00 10.56 1.54
N LEU A 441 -13.51 10.47 0.31
CA LEU A 441 -12.94 11.60 -0.44
C LEU A 441 -14.05 12.37 -1.14
N LEU A 442 -14.15 13.65 -0.89
CA LEU A 442 -15.07 14.56 -1.60
C LEU A 442 -14.36 15.88 -1.89
N PRO A 443 -14.75 16.58 -2.96
CA PRO A 443 -14.31 17.96 -3.17
C PRO A 443 -14.65 18.84 -1.97
N ASP A 444 -13.80 19.81 -1.66
CA ASP A 444 -14.04 20.83 -0.65
C ASP A 444 -15.41 21.47 -0.88
N HIS A 445 -16.12 21.79 0.19
CA HIS A 445 -17.47 22.35 0.16
C HIS A 445 -18.54 21.51 -0.56
N LYS A 446 -18.27 20.20 -0.82
CA LYS A 446 -19.24 19.35 -1.53
C LYS A 446 -20.55 19.22 -0.76
N LEU A 447 -20.48 18.99 0.55
CA LEU A 447 -21.68 18.88 1.39
C LEU A 447 -22.48 20.20 1.43
N GLU A 448 -21.81 21.35 1.40
CA GLU A 448 -22.47 22.66 1.42
C GLU A 448 -23.15 23.03 0.08
N LYS A 449 -22.63 22.47 -1.04
CA LYS A 449 -23.09 22.80 -2.40
C LYS A 449 -24.14 21.83 -2.97
N GLU A 450 -24.40 20.73 -2.28
CA GLU A 450 -25.36 19.71 -2.74
C GLU A 450 -26.78 19.95 -2.18
N SER A 451 -27.72 19.07 -2.55
CA SER A 451 -29.10 19.16 -2.09
C SER A 451 -29.17 19.11 -0.55
N LYS A 452 -29.64 20.18 0.07
CA LYS A 452 -29.81 20.25 1.53
C LYS A 452 -30.59 19.08 2.10
N LYS A 453 -31.62 18.58 1.36
CA LYS A 453 -32.40 17.41 1.78
C LYS A 453 -31.52 16.15 1.89
N GLN A 454 -30.67 15.90 0.90
CA GLN A 454 -29.80 14.71 0.89
C GLN A 454 -28.68 14.81 1.92
N VAL A 455 -28.14 16.01 2.13
CA VAL A 455 -27.10 16.25 3.15
C VAL A 455 -27.67 16.13 4.56
N LYS A 456 -28.89 16.68 4.81
CA LYS A 456 -29.59 16.49 6.09
C LYS A 456 -29.87 15.01 6.37
N GLU A 457 -30.34 14.25 5.38
CA GLU A 457 -30.54 12.80 5.51
C GLU A 457 -29.23 12.10 5.90
N LEU A 458 -28.11 12.42 5.21
CA LEU A 458 -26.80 11.85 5.50
C LEU A 458 -26.38 12.13 6.96
N LEU A 459 -26.49 13.37 7.40
CA LEU A 459 -26.01 13.81 8.71
C LEU A 459 -26.95 13.45 9.87
N THR A 460 -28.24 13.28 9.60
CA THR A 460 -29.21 12.79 10.60
C THR A 460 -28.99 11.30 10.92
N ASN A 461 -28.55 10.53 9.94
CA ASN A 461 -28.34 9.10 10.11
C ASN A 461 -26.88 8.75 10.46
N ASN A 462 -25.93 9.65 10.19
CA ASN A 462 -24.52 9.37 10.34
C ASN A 462 -23.77 10.56 10.95
N LYS A 463 -22.85 10.27 11.87
CA LYS A 463 -22.06 11.27 12.57
C LYS A 463 -20.82 11.63 11.77
N LEU A 464 -20.75 12.86 11.27
CA LEU A 464 -19.53 13.43 10.70
C LEU A 464 -18.59 13.85 11.83
N THR A 465 -17.45 13.18 11.95
CA THR A 465 -16.52 13.37 13.08
C THR A 465 -15.29 14.21 12.73
N LYS A 466 -14.81 14.10 11.49
CA LYS A 466 -13.58 14.79 11.07
C LYS A 466 -13.64 15.21 9.61
N ILE A 467 -12.97 16.34 9.30
CA ILE A 467 -12.74 16.82 7.93
C ILE A 467 -11.25 17.15 7.80
N ILE A 468 -10.55 16.46 6.90
CA ILE A 468 -9.12 16.64 6.66
C ILE A 468 -8.94 17.19 5.26
N LYS A 469 -8.57 18.46 5.11
CA LYS A 469 -8.27 19.04 3.82
C LYS A 469 -6.91 18.58 3.35
N LEU A 470 -6.85 18.04 2.13
CA LEU A 470 -5.63 17.55 1.49
C LEU A 470 -4.90 18.69 0.74
N PRO A 471 -3.59 18.51 0.45
CA PRO A 471 -2.85 19.44 -0.41
C PRO A 471 -3.54 19.63 -1.76
N GLU A 472 -3.53 20.85 -2.29
CA GLU A 472 -4.19 21.18 -3.57
C GLU A 472 -3.68 20.34 -4.76
N GLU A 473 -2.41 19.92 -4.70
CA GLU A 473 -1.76 19.14 -5.74
C GLU A 473 -1.98 17.62 -5.60
N THR A 474 -2.74 17.15 -4.62
CA THR A 474 -2.96 15.71 -4.39
C THR A 474 -3.56 15.01 -5.60
N PHE A 475 -4.48 15.68 -6.28
CA PHE A 475 -5.09 15.18 -7.50
C PHE A 475 -4.69 16.04 -8.71
N SER A 476 -4.31 15.38 -9.81
CA SER A 476 -3.78 16.02 -11.02
C SER A 476 -4.76 16.95 -11.76
N GLU A 477 -6.04 16.95 -11.37
CA GLU A 477 -7.11 17.68 -12.04
C GLU A 477 -7.42 19.06 -11.44
N GLY A 478 -6.61 19.51 -10.46
CA GLY A 478 -6.79 20.83 -9.83
C GLY A 478 -8.05 20.96 -8.97
N VAL A 479 -8.59 19.84 -8.50
CA VAL A 479 -9.73 19.81 -7.59
C VAL A 479 -9.22 19.70 -6.15
N SER A 480 -9.53 20.69 -5.31
CA SER A 480 -9.27 20.61 -3.87
C SER A 480 -10.20 19.57 -3.23
N VAL A 481 -9.63 18.63 -2.52
CA VAL A 481 -10.34 17.47 -1.95
C VAL A 481 -10.06 17.35 -0.45
N SER A 482 -11.09 16.94 0.29
CA SER A 482 -11.00 16.64 1.71
C SER A 482 -11.41 15.19 1.99
N ILE A 483 -10.85 14.62 3.06
CA ILE A 483 -11.31 13.35 3.63
C ILE A 483 -12.36 13.67 4.70
N PHE A 484 -13.54 13.07 4.55
CA PHE A 484 -14.64 13.16 5.52
C PHE A 484 -14.73 11.83 6.25
N ILE A 485 -14.69 11.85 7.59
CA ILE A 485 -14.78 10.66 8.42
C ILE A 485 -16.12 10.62 9.13
N PHE A 486 -16.86 9.53 8.90
CA PHE A 486 -18.19 9.30 9.49
C PHE A 486 -18.19 8.09 10.42
N LYS A 487 -19.10 8.13 11.40
CA LYS A 487 -19.56 7.00 12.18
C LYS A 487 -21.00 6.71 11.79
N LEU A 488 -21.29 5.53 11.27
CA LEU A 488 -22.62 5.20 10.75
C LEU A 488 -23.60 4.84 11.86
N GLY A 489 -24.87 5.21 11.65
CA GLY A 489 -25.96 4.89 12.55
C GLY A 489 -26.07 5.76 13.80
N GLU A 490 -25.30 6.83 13.88
CA GLU A 490 -25.37 7.87 14.90
C GLU A 490 -25.60 9.22 14.22
N PRO A 491 -26.46 10.12 14.74
CA PRO A 491 -26.64 11.43 14.14
C PRO A 491 -25.43 12.33 14.39
N THR A 492 -25.19 13.27 13.47
CA THR A 492 -24.26 14.39 13.71
C THR A 492 -24.88 15.35 14.71
N ASP A 493 -24.22 15.58 15.82
CA ASP A 493 -24.63 16.56 16.84
C ASP A 493 -23.77 17.82 16.72
N PRO A 494 -24.36 19.01 16.53
CA PRO A 494 -23.60 20.26 16.50
C PRO A 494 -22.80 20.53 17.78
N ASP A 495 -23.28 20.06 18.95
CA ASP A 495 -22.63 20.27 20.24
C ASP A 495 -21.33 19.46 20.38
N ASP A 496 -21.21 18.32 19.69
CA ASP A 496 -19.98 17.52 19.66
C ASP A 496 -18.87 18.18 18.82
N GLY A 497 -19.25 19.07 17.90
CA GLY A 497 -18.34 19.68 16.94
C GLY A 497 -17.74 18.69 15.93
N ILE A 498 -17.02 19.22 14.96
CA ILE A 498 -16.26 18.44 13.96
C ILE A 498 -14.80 18.84 14.05
N PHE A 499 -13.90 17.89 14.25
CA PHE A 499 -12.46 18.15 14.19
C PHE A 499 -12.02 18.39 12.75
N THR A 500 -11.32 19.49 12.49
CA THR A 500 -10.83 19.80 11.15
C THR A 500 -9.36 20.15 11.15
N CYS A 501 -8.66 19.80 10.07
CA CYS A 501 -7.27 20.18 9.81
C CYS A 501 -6.98 20.29 8.31
N GLU A 502 -5.90 20.99 7.97
CA GLU A 502 -5.40 21.12 6.60
C GLU A 502 -3.97 20.61 6.52
N ILE A 503 -3.73 19.65 5.65
CA ILE A 503 -2.39 19.18 5.29
C ILE A 503 -1.92 20.00 4.11
N LYS A 504 -1.05 20.98 4.37
CA LYS A 504 -0.57 21.89 3.31
C LYS A 504 0.46 21.25 2.39
N LYS A 505 1.30 20.36 2.91
CA LYS A 505 2.37 19.70 2.16
C LYS A 505 2.44 18.23 2.55
N ASP A 506 2.46 17.36 1.57
CA ASP A 506 2.63 15.91 1.72
C ASP A 506 4.10 15.45 1.52
N GLY A 507 4.99 16.36 1.14
CA GLY A 507 6.39 16.04 0.87
C GLY A 507 6.65 15.33 -0.45
N LEU A 508 5.59 15.06 -1.25
CA LEU A 508 5.71 14.45 -2.56
C LEU A 508 6.08 15.48 -3.63
N GLU A 509 6.72 15.01 -4.70
CA GLU A 509 7.08 15.80 -5.87
C GLU A 509 6.32 15.30 -7.11
N THR A 510 5.93 16.23 -7.99
CA THR A 510 5.27 15.87 -9.25
C THR A 510 6.31 15.41 -10.27
N VAL A 511 6.29 14.14 -10.63
CA VAL A 511 7.14 13.57 -11.67
C VAL A 511 6.38 13.52 -12.98
N LYS A 512 6.98 14.02 -14.05
CA LYS A 512 6.33 14.07 -15.36
C LYS A 512 5.86 12.67 -15.79
N ASN A 513 4.56 12.53 -16.04
CA ASN A 513 3.87 11.30 -16.44
C ASN A 513 3.91 10.14 -15.43
N GLN A 514 4.30 10.38 -14.18
CA GLN A 514 4.30 9.37 -13.12
C GLN A 514 3.47 9.82 -11.91
N GLY A 515 2.82 10.98 -12.01
CA GLY A 515 2.06 11.56 -10.90
C GLY A 515 2.95 12.08 -9.78
N ARG A 516 2.39 12.16 -8.58
CA ARG A 516 3.11 12.58 -7.37
C ARG A 516 3.84 11.39 -6.76
N GLN A 517 5.13 11.56 -6.47
CA GLN A 517 5.97 10.51 -5.90
C GLN A 517 6.78 11.02 -4.71
N ASP A 518 7.01 10.16 -3.74
CA ASP A 518 7.82 10.43 -2.56
C ASP A 518 9.32 10.15 -2.84
N ILE A 519 9.92 10.93 -3.74
CA ILE A 519 11.33 10.78 -4.15
C ILE A 519 12.28 10.95 -2.96
N LYS A 520 11.90 11.79 -1.99
CA LYS A 520 12.75 12.12 -0.84
C LYS A 520 12.40 11.30 0.41
N HIS A 521 11.53 10.31 0.29
CA HIS A 521 11.08 9.44 1.40
C HIS A 521 10.60 10.22 2.63
N ARG A 522 9.83 11.31 2.41
CA ARG A 522 9.32 12.20 3.45
C ARG A 522 7.93 11.80 3.94
N TRP A 523 7.11 11.28 3.04
CA TRP A 523 5.72 10.98 3.33
C TRP A 523 5.51 10.09 4.56
N PRO A 524 6.25 8.99 4.78
CA PRO A 524 6.02 8.13 5.94
C PRO A 524 6.07 8.87 7.28
N LYS A 525 7.00 9.80 7.46
CA LYS A 525 7.10 10.62 8.68
C LYS A 525 5.98 11.65 8.79
N ILE A 526 5.62 12.28 7.68
CA ILE A 526 4.51 13.25 7.60
C ILE A 526 3.20 12.54 7.90
N GLU A 527 2.96 11.39 7.27
CA GLU A 527 1.80 10.55 7.49
C GLU A 527 1.67 10.13 8.97
N ASP A 528 2.76 9.63 9.57
CA ASP A 528 2.78 9.22 10.99
C ASP A 528 2.41 10.37 11.93
N SER A 529 2.92 11.55 11.67
CA SER A 529 2.61 12.75 12.45
C SER A 529 1.13 13.12 12.33
N TRP A 530 0.60 13.20 11.11
CA TRP A 530 -0.80 13.55 10.88
C TRP A 530 -1.77 12.48 11.39
N VAL A 531 -1.47 11.19 11.21
CA VAL A 531 -2.29 10.11 11.77
C VAL A 531 -2.39 10.24 13.30
N LYS A 532 -1.28 10.51 13.99
CA LYS A 532 -1.29 10.72 15.46
C LYS A 532 -2.09 11.95 15.85
N THR A 533 -1.89 13.08 15.18
CA THR A 533 -2.60 14.35 15.43
C THR A 533 -4.11 14.19 15.24
N ILE A 534 -4.53 13.61 14.12
CA ILE A 534 -5.95 13.45 13.77
C ILE A 534 -6.65 12.45 14.69
N LYS A 535 -5.97 11.35 15.06
CA LYS A 535 -6.53 10.37 16.01
C LYS A 535 -6.70 10.94 17.41
N ARG A 536 -5.76 11.76 17.86
CA ARG A 536 -5.82 12.43 19.16
C ARG A 536 -6.70 13.67 19.15
N GLN A 537 -7.09 14.15 17.96
CA GLN A 537 -7.82 15.42 17.76
C GLN A 537 -7.07 16.59 18.42
N ASP A 538 -5.74 16.58 18.30
CA ASP A 538 -4.86 17.53 18.97
C ASP A 538 -4.80 18.85 18.19
N THR A 539 -5.47 19.88 18.71
CA THR A 539 -5.47 21.22 18.11
C THR A 539 -4.19 22.00 18.37
N SER A 540 -3.32 21.52 19.27
CA SER A 540 -2.04 22.16 19.55
C SER A 540 -0.91 21.67 18.63
N ALA A 541 -1.08 20.53 17.97
CA ALA A 541 -0.05 19.92 17.14
C ALA A 541 0.24 20.70 15.85
N ASP A 542 -0.77 21.34 15.27
CA ASP A 542 -0.63 22.19 14.08
C ASP A 542 -1.65 23.35 14.11
N LYS A 543 -1.25 24.52 13.59
CA LYS A 543 -2.09 25.73 13.54
C LYS A 543 -3.35 25.56 12.68
N THR A 544 -3.39 24.58 11.80
CA THR A 544 -4.55 24.28 10.96
C THR A 544 -5.59 23.43 11.68
N CYS A 545 -5.23 22.79 12.80
CA CYS A 545 -6.12 21.96 13.58
C CYS A 545 -7.10 22.81 14.41
N GLN A 546 -8.40 22.56 14.24
CA GLN A 546 -9.45 23.28 14.95
C GLN A 546 -10.75 22.49 15.03
N TRP A 547 -11.62 22.89 15.93
CA TRP A 547 -13.00 22.41 16.00
C TRP A 547 -13.92 23.40 15.30
N ILE A 548 -14.90 22.89 14.57
CA ILE A 548 -15.96 23.68 13.97
C ILE A 548 -17.32 23.16 14.44
N THR A 549 -18.29 24.07 14.58
CA THR A 549 -19.69 23.73 14.87
C THR A 549 -20.45 23.73 13.54
N PRO A 550 -21.00 22.58 13.09
CA PRO A 550 -21.79 22.52 11.87
C PRO A 550 -23.13 23.21 12.03
N ASP A 551 -23.58 23.92 11.00
CA ASP A 551 -24.95 24.39 10.88
C ASP A 551 -25.77 23.38 10.06
N LEU A 552 -26.46 22.48 10.76
CA LEU A 552 -27.24 21.43 10.15
C LEU A 552 -28.52 21.96 9.48
N ASP A 553 -29.05 23.11 9.96
CA ASP A 553 -30.26 23.70 9.39
C ASP A 553 -29.99 24.33 8.03
N ASN A 554 -28.87 24.93 7.86
CA ASN A 554 -28.46 25.55 6.60
C ASN A 554 -27.51 24.67 5.77
N CYS A 555 -27.00 23.56 6.31
CA CYS A 555 -25.92 22.75 5.76
C CYS A 555 -24.68 23.61 5.47
N GLU A 556 -24.28 24.40 6.45
CA GLU A 556 -23.10 25.27 6.40
C GLU A 556 -22.06 24.81 7.44
N ASN A 557 -20.82 25.28 7.33
CA ASN A 557 -19.69 24.85 8.16
C ASN A 557 -19.45 23.32 8.09
N LEU A 558 -19.59 22.74 6.90
CA LEU A 558 -19.37 21.31 6.62
C LEU A 558 -18.10 21.10 5.78
N SER A 559 -17.17 22.02 5.83
CA SER A 559 -15.87 21.97 5.16
C SER A 559 -14.79 22.57 6.04
N TYR A 560 -13.53 22.34 5.69
CA TYR A 560 -12.44 23.04 6.36
C TYR A 560 -12.60 24.55 6.15
N PRO A 561 -12.67 25.36 7.23
CA PRO A 561 -12.90 26.78 7.09
C PRO A 561 -11.66 27.47 6.54
N VAL A 562 -11.70 27.88 5.28
CA VAL A 562 -10.72 28.80 4.73
C VAL A 562 -10.97 30.17 5.35
N LYS A 563 -10.30 30.48 6.46
CA LYS A 563 -10.27 31.86 6.96
C LYS A 563 -9.53 32.68 5.91
N MET A 564 -10.26 33.43 5.09
CA MET A 564 -9.63 34.58 4.46
C MET A 564 -9.14 35.45 5.62
N PRO A 565 -7.82 35.67 5.78
CA PRO A 565 -7.37 36.63 6.75
C PRO A 565 -8.08 37.95 6.41
N PRO A 566 -8.61 38.68 7.42
CA PRO A 566 -9.09 40.01 7.16
C PRO A 566 -7.97 40.74 6.44
N PHE A 567 -8.30 41.45 5.35
CA PHE A 567 -7.32 42.16 4.53
C PHE A 567 -6.72 43.30 5.40
N SER A 568 -5.82 42.88 6.29
CA SER A 568 -5.01 43.79 7.10
C SER A 568 -3.56 43.48 6.70
N ILE A 569 -2.97 44.38 5.96
CA ILE A 569 -1.51 44.36 5.77
C ILE A 569 -0.93 44.72 7.15
N SER A 570 -0.42 43.72 7.87
CA SER A 570 0.40 43.99 9.04
C SER A 570 1.70 44.65 8.60
N GLU A 571 2.34 45.42 9.47
CA GLU A 571 3.66 45.98 9.22
C GLU A 571 4.68 44.87 8.83
N GLU A 572 4.51 43.70 9.44
CA GLU A 572 5.29 42.48 9.19
C GLU A 572 5.07 41.94 7.77
N ASP A 573 3.83 41.89 7.28
CA ASP A 573 3.50 41.45 5.91
C ASP A 573 4.03 42.45 4.87
N PHE A 574 3.97 43.74 5.20
CA PHE A 574 4.52 44.78 4.33
C PHE A 574 6.04 44.65 4.23
N MET A 575 6.73 44.54 5.37
CA MET A 575 8.19 44.36 5.40
C MET A 575 8.62 43.07 4.72
N ARG A 576 7.89 41.99 4.89
CA ARG A 576 8.14 40.70 4.22
C ARG A 576 7.97 40.83 2.70
N THR A 577 6.95 41.55 2.23
CA THR A 577 6.73 41.81 0.81
C THR A 577 7.84 42.64 0.21
N VAL A 578 8.29 43.69 0.90
CA VAL A 578 9.41 44.53 0.47
C VAL A 578 10.70 43.71 0.41
N MET A 579 10.97 42.89 1.42
CA MET A 579 12.16 42.05 1.48
C MET A 579 12.15 40.98 0.36
N ASN A 580 11.01 40.36 0.10
CA ASN A 580 10.85 39.42 -1.00
C ASN A 580 11.04 40.08 -2.37
N TYR A 581 10.57 41.33 -2.53
CA TYR A 581 10.78 42.08 -3.75
C TYR A 581 12.25 42.48 -3.97
N GLU A 582 12.95 42.88 -2.92
CA GLU A 582 14.38 43.20 -3.00
C GLU A 582 15.23 41.95 -3.28
N MET A 583 14.89 40.80 -2.68
CA MET A 583 15.54 39.52 -3.00
C MET A 583 15.27 39.08 -4.46
N PHE A 584 14.03 39.22 -4.92
CA PHE A 584 13.68 38.95 -6.31
C PHE A 584 14.52 39.80 -7.31
N LYS A 585 14.74 41.07 -7.02
CA LYS A 585 15.62 41.94 -7.82
C LYS A 585 17.06 41.43 -7.91
N GLN A 586 17.50 40.71 -6.86
CA GLN A 586 18.84 40.09 -6.81
C GLN A 586 18.86 38.67 -7.40
N GLY A 587 17.76 38.23 -7.99
CA GLY A 587 17.65 36.89 -8.58
C GLY A 587 17.48 35.76 -7.55
N ILE A 588 17.11 36.08 -6.31
CA ILE A 588 16.88 35.11 -5.24
C ILE A 588 15.38 34.80 -5.17
N ASP A 589 15.01 33.54 -5.47
CA ASP A 589 13.66 33.06 -5.22
C ASP A 589 13.49 32.77 -3.72
N THR A 590 12.70 33.64 -3.05
CA THR A 590 12.49 33.54 -1.60
C THR A 590 11.73 32.28 -1.21
N LYS A 591 10.84 31.75 -2.06
CA LYS A 591 10.13 30.51 -1.83
C LYS A 591 11.06 29.31 -1.89
N GLU A 592 11.95 29.28 -2.87
CA GLU A 592 12.99 28.26 -2.98
C GLU A 592 13.97 28.31 -1.80
N LEU A 593 14.30 29.52 -1.32
CA LEU A 593 15.16 29.71 -0.15
C LEU A 593 14.45 29.26 1.14
N GLU A 594 13.17 29.60 1.34
CA GLU A 594 12.37 29.14 2.48
C GLU A 594 12.24 27.61 2.48
N ASP A 595 11.95 26.99 1.34
CA ASP A 595 11.84 25.54 1.22
C ASP A 595 13.19 24.85 1.52
N LYS A 596 14.31 25.39 1.06
CA LYS A 596 15.66 24.89 1.38
C LYS A 596 16.02 25.06 2.86
N LEU A 597 15.60 26.17 3.49
CA LEU A 597 15.81 26.40 4.91
C LEU A 597 14.96 25.47 5.77
N ILE A 598 13.70 25.31 5.44
CA ILE A 598 12.79 24.37 6.11
C ILE A 598 13.34 22.95 5.99
N ASP A 599 13.79 22.56 4.81
CA ASP A 599 14.39 21.25 4.57
C ASP A 599 15.65 21.03 5.42
N LYS A 600 16.54 22.04 5.52
CA LYS A 600 17.72 21.95 6.38
C LYS A 600 17.39 21.88 7.86
N VAL A 601 16.44 22.71 8.32
CA VAL A 601 16.03 22.73 9.73
C VAL A 601 15.32 21.44 10.11
N MET A 602 14.41 20.94 9.26
CA MET A 602 13.59 19.77 9.57
C MET A 602 14.33 18.43 9.42
N TYR A 603 15.26 18.32 8.48
CA TYR A 603 15.84 17.03 8.09
C TYR A 603 17.36 16.93 8.24
N GLN A 604 18.06 18.04 8.43
CA GLN A 604 19.53 18.07 8.55
C GLN A 604 20.01 18.77 9.83
N SER A 605 19.11 18.98 10.80
CA SER A 605 19.46 19.59 12.07
C SER A 605 19.44 18.57 13.21
N LYS A 606 20.33 18.74 14.18
CA LYS A 606 20.21 18.10 15.49
C LYS A 606 19.50 19.07 16.43
N VAL A 607 18.38 18.64 16.96
CA VAL A 607 17.64 19.41 17.98
C VAL A 607 18.16 18.97 19.34
N GLN A 608 18.69 19.92 20.12
CA GLN A 608 19.02 19.72 21.53
C GLN A 608 17.99 20.47 22.37
N ASP A 609 17.23 19.71 23.14
CA ASP A 609 16.24 20.26 24.09
C ASP A 609 16.93 20.42 25.45
N ASN A 610 17.19 21.67 25.83
CA ASN A 610 17.69 22.02 27.16
C ASN A 610 16.49 22.62 27.93
N THR A 611 16.49 22.49 29.26
CA THR A 611 15.40 22.91 30.17
C THR A 611 14.85 24.32 29.97
N ASP A 612 15.60 25.23 29.34
CA ASP A 612 15.19 26.64 29.13
C ASP A 612 15.36 27.12 27.67
N SER A 613 15.82 26.28 26.74
CA SER A 613 15.99 26.65 25.34
C SER A 613 16.08 25.43 24.41
N ILE A 614 15.54 25.57 23.21
CA ILE A 614 15.73 24.60 22.13
C ILE A 614 16.81 25.17 21.22
N SER A 615 17.95 24.46 21.07
CA SER A 615 18.98 24.81 20.08
C SER A 615 18.91 23.89 18.88
N ILE A 616 19.01 24.48 17.67
CA ILE A 616 18.98 23.76 16.41
C ILE A 616 20.35 23.94 15.74
N GLU A 617 21.14 22.86 15.70
CA GLU A 617 22.41 22.84 14.97
C GLU A 617 22.20 22.33 13.53
N LEU A 618 22.51 23.16 12.53
CA LEU A 618 22.51 22.80 11.13
C LEU A 618 23.80 22.07 10.77
N GLN A 619 23.70 20.85 10.25
CA GLN A 619 24.85 20.13 9.70
C GLN A 619 25.30 20.79 8.38
N LYS A 620 26.60 21.11 8.24
CA LYS A 620 27.16 21.47 6.93
C LYS A 620 27.08 20.23 6.03
N SER A 621 26.44 20.36 4.87
CA SER A 621 26.58 19.37 3.81
C SER A 621 28.06 19.31 3.44
N GLY A 622 28.71 18.18 3.72
CA GLY A 622 30.04 17.92 3.16
C GLY A 622 29.90 17.84 1.63
N ASP A 623 30.73 18.57 0.93
CA ASP A 623 30.91 18.43 -0.50
C ASP A 623 31.24 16.96 -0.82
N GLN A 624 30.36 16.28 -1.52
CA GLN A 624 30.69 15.15 -2.40
C GLN A 624 29.91 15.31 -3.69
#